data_4939e2a421bbd7ec25f451b62172f866
#
_entry.id   4939e2a421bbd7ec25f451b62172f866
#
_cell.length_a   1.000
_cell.length_b   1.000
_cell.length_c   1.000
_cell.angle_alpha   90.00
_cell.angle_beta   90.00
_cell.angle_gamma   90.00
#
_symmetry.space_group_name_H-M   'P 1'
#
loop_
_entity.id
_entity.type
_entity.pdbx_description
1 polymer ?
#
loop_
_entity_poly.entity_id
_entity_poly.type
_entity_poly.pdbx_seq_one_letter_code
_entity_poly.pdbx_strand_id
1 'polypeptide(L)'
;MIRDGWQSLVTSILDCEKPVIAGVNGTAAGGGMHLALACDLVVMAEEAKFVEVFVRRGIAPDAAGAWILTRLVGIQKTKELFFFGDDVPAAEAYRIGLVNRLVPRAELQATLEELAGRLAKGPTKAIWIAKWLTNRALDVDRASSLYDEAIGQELVTNTLDSKEGIASFVERRPAEFKGW
;
A
#
# COMPACT_ATOMS: atom_id res chain seq x y z
N MET A 1 -1.50 -25.05 -1.65
CA MET A 1 -0.17 -24.46 -1.36
C MET A 1 -0.10 -22.97 -1.75
N ILE A 2 -0.29 -22.54 -3.01
CA ILE A 2 -0.30 -21.08 -3.35
C ILE A 2 -1.48 -20.38 -2.69
N ARG A 3 -2.67 -20.96 -2.77
CA ARG A 3 -3.91 -20.40 -2.23
C ARG A 3 -3.88 -20.22 -0.71
N ASP A 4 -3.37 -21.20 0.01
CA ASP A 4 -3.32 -21.20 1.47
C ASP A 4 -2.02 -20.58 2.03
N GLY A 5 -1.05 -20.28 1.15
CA GLY A 5 0.22 -19.64 1.49
C GLY A 5 0.26 -18.18 1.02
N TRP A 6 0.87 -17.93 -0.13
CA TRP A 6 1.12 -16.58 -0.64
C TRP A 6 -0.14 -15.73 -0.82
N GLN A 7 -1.22 -16.30 -1.36
CA GLN A 7 -2.47 -15.54 -1.56
C GLN A 7 -3.11 -15.18 -0.22
N SER A 8 -3.13 -16.10 0.75
CA SER A 8 -3.64 -15.82 2.09
C SER A 8 -2.81 -14.73 2.79
N LEU A 9 -1.48 -14.77 2.66
CA LEU A 9 -0.60 -13.75 3.24
C LEU A 9 -0.86 -12.36 2.64
N VAL A 10 -0.93 -12.26 1.30
CA VAL A 10 -1.23 -11.00 0.62
C VAL A 10 -2.60 -10.46 1.01
N THR A 11 -3.63 -11.32 1.04
CA THR A 11 -4.98 -10.94 1.47
C THR A 11 -4.98 -10.42 2.91
N SER A 12 -4.23 -11.05 3.82
CA SER A 12 -4.12 -10.59 5.20
C SER A 12 -3.53 -9.19 5.33
N ILE A 13 -2.64 -8.78 4.42
CA ILE A 13 -2.09 -7.41 4.40
C ILE A 13 -3.12 -6.43 3.84
N LEU A 14 -3.75 -6.78 2.72
CA LEU A 14 -4.76 -5.93 2.07
C LEU A 14 -5.96 -5.68 2.98
N ASP A 15 -6.40 -6.70 3.72
CA ASP A 15 -7.57 -6.64 4.61
C ASP A 15 -7.23 -6.17 6.04
N CYS A 16 -5.96 -5.96 6.36
CA CYS A 16 -5.55 -5.43 7.67
C CYS A 16 -6.15 -4.05 7.89
N GLU A 17 -6.88 -3.86 8.98
CA GLU A 17 -7.47 -2.55 9.32
C GLU A 17 -6.43 -1.45 9.52
N LYS A 18 -5.23 -1.81 9.94
CA LYS A 18 -4.14 -0.85 10.12
C LYS A 18 -3.33 -0.70 8.84
N PRO A 19 -2.89 0.50 8.50
CA PRO A 19 -1.94 0.68 7.41
C PRO A 19 -0.66 -0.14 7.63
N VAL A 20 -0.22 -0.79 6.57
CA VAL A 20 1.02 -1.57 6.55
C VAL A 20 2.04 -0.87 5.67
N ILE A 21 3.26 -0.67 6.19
CA ILE A 21 4.35 0.00 5.47
C ILE A 21 5.44 -1.01 5.16
N ALA A 22 5.83 -1.12 3.91
CA ALA A 22 7.00 -1.91 3.51
C ALA A 22 8.27 -1.05 3.49
N GLY A 23 9.33 -1.56 4.12
CA GLY A 23 10.69 -1.02 3.99
C GLY A 23 11.55 -1.94 3.14
N VAL A 24 11.86 -1.54 1.91
CA VAL A 24 12.65 -2.35 0.98
C VAL A 24 14.11 -1.94 1.08
N ASN A 25 14.90 -2.71 1.83
CA ASN A 25 16.30 -2.41 2.11
C ASN A 25 17.31 -3.06 1.16
N GLY A 26 16.84 -3.87 0.20
CA GLY A 26 17.68 -4.61 -0.74
C GLY A 26 16.86 -5.19 -1.88
N THR A 27 17.34 -6.27 -2.50
CA THR A 27 16.61 -6.91 -3.58
C THR A 27 15.34 -7.59 -3.07
N ALA A 28 14.18 -7.15 -3.58
CA ALA A 28 12.91 -7.85 -3.40
C ALA A 28 12.50 -8.49 -4.74
N ALA A 29 12.36 -9.82 -4.76
CA ALA A 29 12.17 -10.59 -5.97
C ALA A 29 10.91 -11.44 -5.92
N GLY A 30 10.18 -11.52 -7.03
CA GLY A 30 8.99 -12.37 -7.18
C GLY A 30 7.97 -12.13 -6.08
N GLY A 31 7.57 -13.19 -5.36
CA GLY A 31 6.63 -13.09 -4.24
C GLY A 31 7.03 -12.07 -3.17
N GLY A 32 8.34 -11.86 -2.93
CA GLY A 32 8.82 -10.82 -2.00
C GLY A 32 8.56 -9.40 -2.51
N MET A 33 8.70 -9.16 -3.82
CA MET A 33 8.28 -7.90 -4.44
C MET A 33 6.76 -7.71 -4.32
N HIS A 34 5.96 -8.74 -4.66
CA HIS A 34 4.51 -8.66 -4.57
C HIS A 34 4.02 -8.42 -3.14
N LEU A 35 4.69 -9.03 -2.14
CA LEU A 35 4.40 -8.80 -0.73
C LEU A 35 4.65 -7.34 -0.31
N ALA A 36 5.78 -6.77 -0.74
CA ALA A 36 6.06 -5.36 -0.50
C ALA A 36 5.03 -4.44 -1.16
N LEU A 37 4.62 -4.75 -2.40
CA LEU A 37 3.63 -3.98 -3.15
C LEU A 37 2.18 -4.19 -2.67
N ALA A 38 1.90 -5.24 -1.90
CA ALA A 38 0.62 -5.43 -1.21
C ALA A 38 0.46 -4.53 0.02
N CYS A 39 1.55 -3.96 0.52
CA CYS A 39 1.51 -2.99 1.60
C CYS A 39 0.95 -1.64 1.11
N ASP A 40 0.38 -0.86 2.03
CA ASP A 40 -0.27 0.42 1.70
C ASP A 40 0.73 1.51 1.30
N LEU A 41 1.91 1.48 1.89
CA LEU A 41 3.01 2.38 1.55
C LEU A 41 4.31 1.59 1.40
N VAL A 42 5.11 1.99 0.42
CA VAL A 42 6.44 1.40 0.16
C VAL A 42 7.49 2.48 0.26
N VAL A 43 8.46 2.29 1.15
CA VAL A 43 9.69 3.08 1.24
C VAL A 43 10.84 2.21 0.80
N MET A 44 11.65 2.67 -0.14
CA MET A 44 12.72 1.87 -0.74
C MET A 44 14.07 2.57 -0.59
N ALA A 45 15.08 1.80 -0.24
CA ALA A 45 16.46 2.29 -0.25
C ALA A 45 16.93 2.49 -1.69
N GLU A 46 17.73 3.55 -1.95
CA GLU A 46 18.26 3.87 -3.28
C GLU A 46 19.08 2.73 -3.90
N GLU A 47 19.72 1.91 -3.07
CA GLU A 47 20.54 0.76 -3.48
C GLU A 47 19.73 -0.53 -3.67
N ALA A 48 18.41 -0.48 -3.41
CA ALA A 48 17.53 -1.63 -3.55
C ALA A 48 17.00 -1.77 -5.00
N LYS A 49 16.39 -2.91 -5.29
CA LYS A 49 15.75 -3.16 -6.58
C LYS A 49 14.60 -4.14 -6.45
N PHE A 50 13.66 -4.05 -7.38
CA PHE A 50 12.65 -5.07 -7.62
C PHE A 50 13.03 -5.97 -8.78
N VAL A 51 12.59 -7.23 -8.76
CA VAL A 51 12.85 -8.19 -9.84
C VAL A 51 11.66 -9.13 -10.01
N GLU A 52 11.08 -9.17 -11.20
CA GLU A 52 10.07 -10.16 -11.59
C GLU A 52 10.74 -11.46 -12.06
N VAL A 53 11.27 -12.24 -11.12
CA VAL A 53 12.13 -13.41 -11.42
C VAL A 53 11.41 -14.60 -12.05
N PHE A 54 10.10 -14.65 -12.09
CA PHE A 54 9.31 -15.83 -12.45
C PHE A 54 9.66 -16.37 -13.84
N VAL A 55 9.67 -15.51 -14.87
CA VAL A 55 9.99 -15.91 -16.23
C VAL A 55 11.42 -16.46 -16.34
N ARG A 56 12.35 -15.95 -15.56
CA ARG A 56 13.73 -16.47 -15.50
C ARG A 56 13.80 -17.90 -14.94
N ARG A 57 12.72 -18.40 -14.36
CA ARG A 57 12.58 -19.75 -13.80
C ARG A 57 11.57 -20.61 -14.56
N GLY A 58 10.99 -20.08 -15.65
CA GLY A 58 9.98 -20.78 -16.44
C GLY A 58 8.65 -20.98 -15.71
N ILE A 59 8.33 -20.15 -14.72
CA ILE A 59 7.09 -20.20 -13.93
C ILE A 59 6.29 -18.90 -14.08
N ALA A 60 5.00 -18.97 -13.82
CA ALA A 60 4.11 -17.82 -13.86
C ALA A 60 4.18 -17.01 -12.56
N PRO A 61 3.90 -15.68 -12.60
CA PRO A 61 3.75 -14.86 -11.42
C PRO A 61 2.66 -15.38 -10.48
N ASP A 62 2.91 -15.29 -9.17
CA ASP A 62 1.99 -15.67 -8.09
C ASP A 62 1.78 -14.51 -7.09
N ALA A 63 1.39 -14.80 -5.85
CA ALA A 63 1.26 -13.82 -4.76
C ALA A 63 0.51 -12.54 -5.17
N ALA A 64 -0.55 -12.67 -5.96
CA ALA A 64 -1.38 -11.58 -6.49
C ALA A 64 -0.64 -10.55 -7.37
N GLY A 65 0.58 -10.84 -7.84
CA GLY A 65 1.39 -9.89 -8.60
C GLY A 65 0.69 -9.30 -9.82
N ALA A 66 -0.02 -10.14 -10.61
CA ALA A 66 -0.77 -9.65 -11.76
C ALA A 66 -1.89 -8.67 -11.37
N TRP A 67 -2.59 -8.94 -10.26
CA TRP A 67 -3.66 -8.09 -9.75
C TRP A 67 -3.10 -6.76 -9.23
N ILE A 68 -2.00 -6.79 -8.48
CA ILE A 68 -1.37 -5.61 -7.88
C ILE A 68 -0.73 -4.73 -8.96
N LEU A 69 0.16 -5.31 -9.78
CA LEU A 69 0.95 -4.53 -10.76
C LEU A 69 0.10 -3.88 -11.83
N THR A 70 -0.95 -4.56 -12.34
CA THR A 70 -1.84 -3.94 -13.33
C THR A 70 -2.57 -2.72 -12.80
N ARG A 71 -2.80 -2.64 -11.49
CA ARG A 71 -3.41 -1.50 -10.82
C ARG A 71 -2.42 -0.37 -10.56
N LEU A 72 -1.18 -0.71 -10.25
CA LEU A 72 -0.14 0.28 -9.94
C LEU A 72 0.47 0.93 -11.21
N VAL A 73 0.83 0.12 -12.20
CA VAL A 73 1.59 0.60 -13.37
C VAL A 73 0.89 0.36 -14.71
N GLY A 74 -0.31 -0.18 -14.68
CA GLY A 74 -1.09 -0.48 -15.88
C GLY A 74 -0.63 -1.75 -16.61
N ILE A 75 -1.47 -2.20 -17.57
CA ILE A 75 -1.32 -3.51 -18.23
C ILE A 75 -0.02 -3.62 -19.01
N GLN A 76 0.38 -2.57 -19.75
CA GLN A 76 1.53 -2.62 -20.64
C GLN A 76 2.83 -2.76 -19.85
N LYS A 77 3.02 -1.94 -18.81
CA LYS A 77 4.22 -2.01 -17.98
C LYS A 77 4.29 -3.30 -17.18
N THR A 78 3.16 -3.79 -16.68
CA THR A 78 3.08 -5.11 -16.02
C THR A 78 3.55 -6.23 -16.93
N LYS A 79 3.09 -6.25 -18.20
CA LYS A 79 3.53 -7.25 -19.18
C LYS A 79 5.03 -7.17 -19.48
N GLU A 80 5.57 -5.97 -19.62
CA GLU A 80 6.99 -5.77 -19.81
C GLU A 80 7.81 -6.36 -18.64
N LEU A 81 7.42 -6.04 -17.40
CA LEU A 81 8.06 -6.58 -16.20
C LEU A 81 7.99 -8.11 -16.15
N PHE A 82 6.82 -8.69 -16.41
CA PHE A 82 6.61 -10.13 -16.37
C PHE A 82 7.31 -10.89 -17.50
N PHE A 83 7.34 -10.33 -18.73
CA PHE A 83 7.86 -11.05 -19.89
C PHE A 83 9.39 -11.07 -19.92
N PHE A 84 10.03 -10.01 -19.48
CA PHE A 84 11.48 -9.92 -19.50
C PHE A 84 12.11 -10.22 -18.14
N GLY A 85 11.40 -9.94 -17.05
CA GLY A 85 11.90 -10.18 -15.69
C GLY A 85 13.15 -9.36 -15.37
N ASP A 86 13.36 -8.23 -16.02
CA ASP A 86 14.53 -7.39 -15.82
C ASP A 86 14.54 -6.77 -14.40
N ASP A 87 15.73 -6.41 -13.97
CA ASP A 87 15.90 -5.70 -12.70
C ASP A 87 15.29 -4.30 -12.81
N VAL A 88 14.48 -3.91 -11.85
CA VAL A 88 13.90 -2.57 -11.72
C VAL A 88 14.64 -1.84 -10.60
N PRO A 89 15.62 -0.98 -10.93
CA PRO A 89 16.32 -0.19 -9.91
C PRO A 89 15.36 0.72 -9.13
N ALA A 90 15.72 1.07 -7.91
CA ALA A 90 14.88 1.85 -7.01
C ALA A 90 14.40 3.18 -7.63
N ALA A 91 15.26 3.89 -8.36
CA ALA A 91 14.89 5.12 -9.06
C ALA A 91 13.82 4.91 -10.13
N GLU A 92 13.89 3.80 -10.87
CA GLU A 92 12.87 3.44 -11.88
C GLU A 92 11.57 3.00 -11.19
N ALA A 93 11.65 2.19 -10.11
CA ALA A 93 10.50 1.79 -9.33
C ALA A 93 9.72 2.99 -8.77
N TYR A 94 10.43 4.01 -8.29
CA TYR A 94 9.85 5.28 -7.86
C TYR A 94 9.23 6.06 -9.03
N ARG A 95 9.95 6.18 -10.15
CA ARG A 95 9.48 6.90 -11.34
C ARG A 95 8.18 6.34 -11.92
N ILE A 96 8.02 5.01 -11.91
CA ILE A 96 6.81 4.34 -12.44
C ILE A 96 5.69 4.15 -11.40
N GLY A 97 5.87 4.64 -10.18
CA GLY A 97 4.82 4.65 -9.15
C GLY A 97 4.70 3.39 -8.31
N LEU A 98 5.70 2.50 -8.30
CA LEU A 98 5.73 1.33 -7.42
C LEU A 98 6.14 1.66 -5.98
N VAL A 99 6.74 2.83 -5.75
CA VAL A 99 7.33 3.23 -4.47
C VAL A 99 6.87 4.63 -4.09
N ASN A 100 6.46 4.83 -2.85
CA ASN A 100 6.00 6.12 -2.34
C ASN A 100 7.15 7.05 -1.97
N ARG A 101 8.25 6.49 -1.46
CA ARG A 101 9.45 7.25 -1.09
C ARG A 101 10.71 6.48 -1.42
N LEU A 102 11.70 7.20 -1.94
CA LEU A 102 13.05 6.74 -2.18
C LEU A 102 13.99 7.49 -1.25
N VAL A 103 14.82 6.77 -0.50
CA VAL A 103 15.72 7.33 0.51
C VAL A 103 17.06 6.59 0.52
N PRO A 104 18.16 7.23 0.94
CA PRO A 104 19.40 6.53 1.25
C PRO A 104 19.14 5.41 2.27
N ARG A 105 19.82 4.27 2.12
CA ARG A 105 19.63 3.12 3.02
C ARG A 105 19.76 3.48 4.51
N ALA A 106 20.66 4.38 4.83
CA ALA A 106 20.88 4.83 6.22
C ALA A 106 19.67 5.56 6.82
N GLU A 107 18.80 6.13 5.98
CA GLU A 107 17.62 6.88 6.39
C GLU A 107 16.34 6.03 6.38
N LEU A 108 16.40 4.81 5.86
CA LEU A 108 15.22 3.96 5.66
C LEU A 108 14.46 3.75 6.97
N GLN A 109 15.13 3.33 8.02
CA GLN A 109 14.51 3.04 9.31
C GLN A 109 13.85 4.28 9.93
N ALA A 110 14.55 5.42 9.93
CA ALA A 110 14.02 6.66 10.45
C ALA A 110 12.78 7.15 9.67
N THR A 111 12.79 6.99 8.34
CA THR A 111 11.64 7.32 7.49
C THR A 111 10.44 6.42 7.77
N LEU A 112 10.66 5.12 7.99
CA LEU A 112 9.59 4.18 8.36
C LEU A 112 8.97 4.54 9.71
N GLU A 113 9.80 4.87 10.71
CA GLU A 113 9.36 5.28 12.04
C GLU A 113 8.58 6.61 12.01
N GLU A 114 9.05 7.58 11.21
CA GLU A 114 8.31 8.83 10.98
C GLU A 114 6.92 8.57 10.42
N LEU A 115 6.83 7.79 9.34
CA LEU A 115 5.55 7.50 8.69
C LEU A 115 4.61 6.72 9.62
N ALA A 116 5.11 5.68 10.27
CA ALA A 116 4.34 4.89 11.22
C ALA A 116 3.84 5.75 12.39
N GLY A 117 4.70 6.62 12.92
CA GLY A 117 4.35 7.54 13.99
C GLY A 117 3.28 8.56 13.59
N ARG A 118 3.34 9.06 12.36
CA ARG A 118 2.29 9.96 11.83
C ARG A 118 0.95 9.25 11.69
N LEU A 119 0.94 8.02 11.14
CA LEU A 119 -0.27 7.22 11.02
C LEU A 119 -0.86 6.85 12.38
N ALA A 120 -0.02 6.46 13.34
CA ALA A 120 -0.44 6.08 14.68
C ALA A 120 -1.05 7.24 15.49
N LYS A 121 -0.64 8.48 15.21
CA LYS A 121 -1.21 9.71 15.81
C LYS A 121 -2.43 10.25 15.05
N GLY A 122 -2.77 9.66 13.92
CA GLY A 122 -3.89 10.07 13.08
C GLY A 122 -5.22 9.47 13.54
N PRO A 123 -6.33 9.85 12.88
CA PRO A 123 -7.66 9.31 13.13
C PRO A 123 -7.76 7.89 12.55
N THR A 124 -7.35 6.88 13.30
CA THR A 124 -7.09 5.52 12.81
C THR A 124 -8.32 4.86 12.15
N LYS A 125 -9.54 5.16 12.63
CA LYS A 125 -10.77 4.65 11.98
C LYS A 125 -11.00 5.27 10.61
N ALA A 126 -10.76 6.56 10.45
CA ALA A 126 -10.86 7.22 9.15
C ALA A 126 -9.79 6.71 8.16
N ILE A 127 -8.57 6.49 8.65
CA ILE A 127 -7.47 5.92 7.86
C ILE A 127 -7.83 4.50 7.40
N TRP A 128 -8.38 3.66 8.28
CA TRP A 128 -8.86 2.32 7.93
C TRP A 128 -9.94 2.35 6.85
N ILE A 129 -10.97 3.19 7.03
CA ILE A 129 -12.04 3.32 6.04
C ILE A 129 -11.49 3.81 4.70
N ALA A 130 -10.56 4.77 4.70
CA ALA A 130 -9.90 5.23 3.47
C ALA A 130 -9.14 4.10 2.76
N LYS A 131 -8.41 3.25 3.50
CA LYS A 131 -7.76 2.04 2.96
C LYS A 131 -8.78 1.09 2.35
N TRP A 132 -9.84 0.76 3.09
CA TRP A 132 -10.90 -0.15 2.63
C TRP A 132 -11.54 0.36 1.34
N LEU A 133 -11.94 1.64 1.29
CA LEU A 133 -12.52 2.26 0.10
C LEU A 133 -11.56 2.21 -1.10
N THR A 134 -10.28 2.54 -0.87
CA THR A 134 -9.27 2.54 -1.94
C THR A 134 -9.05 1.14 -2.51
N ASN A 135 -8.90 0.12 -1.65
CA ASN A 135 -8.69 -1.25 -2.11
C ASN A 135 -9.90 -1.79 -2.89
N ARG A 136 -11.09 -1.37 -2.50
CA ARG A 136 -12.34 -1.83 -3.11
C ARG A 136 -12.72 -1.09 -4.40
N ALA A 137 -12.28 0.18 -4.56
CA ALA A 137 -12.71 1.06 -5.64
C ALA A 137 -12.47 0.50 -7.06
N LEU A 138 -11.43 -0.33 -7.25
CA LEU A 138 -11.12 -0.94 -8.54
C LEU A 138 -11.78 -2.31 -8.76
N ASP A 139 -12.51 -2.83 -7.79
CA ASP A 139 -13.17 -4.15 -7.87
C ASP A 139 -14.70 -4.03 -8.02
N VAL A 140 -15.25 -2.81 -7.92
CA VAL A 140 -16.68 -2.56 -7.97
C VAL A 140 -17.04 -1.51 -9.04
N ASP A 141 -18.30 -1.48 -9.43
CA ASP A 141 -18.81 -0.40 -10.26
C ASP A 141 -18.96 0.92 -9.49
N ARG A 142 -19.12 2.03 -10.24
CA ARG A 142 -19.23 3.37 -9.65
C ARG A 142 -20.38 3.49 -8.63
N ALA A 143 -21.53 2.89 -8.88
CA ALA A 143 -22.67 3.04 -7.97
C ALA A 143 -22.40 2.34 -6.63
N SER A 144 -21.80 1.16 -6.67
CA SER A 144 -21.35 0.41 -5.50
C SER A 144 -20.25 1.18 -4.75
N SER A 145 -19.28 1.77 -5.46
CA SER A 145 -18.23 2.58 -4.83
C SER A 145 -18.79 3.80 -4.09
N LEU A 146 -19.73 4.53 -4.70
CA LEU A 146 -20.38 5.69 -4.04
C LEU A 146 -21.24 5.27 -2.84
N TYR A 147 -21.83 4.09 -2.88
CA TYR A 147 -22.57 3.53 -1.75
C TYR A 147 -21.63 3.15 -0.59
N ASP A 148 -20.50 2.51 -0.92
CA ASP A 148 -19.45 2.17 0.06
C ASP A 148 -18.90 3.45 0.74
N GLU A 149 -18.69 4.53 -0.03
CA GLU A 149 -18.28 5.84 0.52
C GLU A 149 -19.31 6.41 1.50
N ALA A 150 -20.61 6.32 1.18
CA ALA A 150 -21.66 6.80 2.06
C ALA A 150 -21.70 6.03 3.38
N ILE A 151 -21.55 4.69 3.33
CA ILE A 151 -21.45 3.85 4.52
C ILE A 151 -20.19 4.20 5.32
N GLY A 152 -19.05 4.29 4.66
CA GLY A 152 -17.79 4.63 5.29
C GLY A 152 -17.85 5.98 6.02
N GLN A 153 -18.44 6.98 5.39
CA GLN A 153 -18.64 8.31 5.97
C GLN A 153 -19.56 8.27 7.20
N GLU A 154 -20.66 7.52 7.13
CA GLU A 154 -21.57 7.35 8.27
C GLU A 154 -20.88 6.70 9.46
N LEU A 155 -20.04 5.69 9.22
CA LEU A 155 -19.28 5.01 10.29
C LEU A 155 -18.27 5.95 10.95
N VAL A 156 -17.60 6.81 10.19
CA VAL A 156 -16.53 7.67 10.68
C VAL A 156 -17.07 8.92 11.38
N THR A 157 -18.16 9.53 10.87
CA THR A 157 -18.74 10.78 11.41
C THR A 157 -19.18 10.65 12.88
N ASN A 158 -19.49 9.45 13.33
CA ASN A 158 -19.92 9.18 14.69
C ASN A 158 -18.75 8.97 15.68
N THR A 159 -17.51 8.96 15.21
CA THR A 159 -16.32 8.79 16.06
C THR A 159 -15.97 10.04 16.87
N LEU A 160 -15.22 9.83 17.96
CA LEU A 160 -14.67 10.95 18.74
C LEU A 160 -13.65 11.74 17.92
N ASP A 161 -12.85 11.06 17.10
CA ASP A 161 -11.84 11.68 16.24
C ASP A 161 -12.47 12.57 15.16
N SER A 162 -13.64 12.20 14.64
CA SER A 162 -14.37 13.07 13.71
C SER A 162 -14.80 14.39 14.38
N LYS A 163 -15.32 14.31 15.59
CA LYS A 163 -15.74 15.49 16.39
C LYS A 163 -14.53 16.38 16.72
N GLU A 164 -13.42 15.76 17.14
CA GLU A 164 -12.15 16.45 17.40
C GLU A 164 -11.61 17.12 16.14
N GLY A 165 -11.60 16.42 15.00
CA GLY A 165 -11.14 16.95 13.73
C GLY A 165 -11.92 18.20 13.29
N ILE A 166 -13.23 18.20 13.49
CA ILE A 166 -14.10 19.37 13.19
C ILE A 166 -13.82 20.50 14.19
N ALA A 167 -13.79 20.19 15.49
CA ALA A 167 -13.56 21.19 16.53
C ALA A 167 -12.21 21.87 16.38
N SER A 168 -11.13 21.09 16.22
CA SER A 168 -9.78 21.61 16.03
C SER A 168 -9.65 22.52 14.80
N PHE A 169 -10.34 22.18 13.68
CA PHE A 169 -10.38 23.00 12.49
C PHE A 169 -11.05 24.37 12.74
N VAL A 170 -12.20 24.38 13.42
CA VAL A 170 -12.92 25.62 13.76
C VAL A 170 -12.10 26.48 14.73
N GLU A 171 -11.46 25.86 15.71
CA GLU A 171 -10.64 26.52 16.73
C GLU A 171 -9.23 26.86 16.25
N ARG A 172 -8.84 26.44 15.02
CA ARG A 172 -7.51 26.69 14.42
C ARG A 172 -6.35 26.17 15.28
N ARG A 173 -6.51 25.00 15.89
CA ARG A 173 -5.50 24.31 16.69
C ARG A 173 -5.15 22.93 16.08
N PRO A 174 -4.02 22.33 16.44
CA PRO A 174 -3.74 20.93 16.10
C PRO A 174 -4.81 20.00 16.68
N ALA A 175 -5.17 18.97 15.91
CA ALA A 175 -6.08 17.93 16.39
C ALA A 175 -5.36 16.91 17.28
N GLU A 176 -6.05 16.40 18.30
CA GLU A 176 -5.56 15.36 19.21
C GLU A 176 -6.41 14.11 19.08
N PHE A 177 -6.11 13.28 18.06
CA PHE A 177 -6.85 12.06 17.81
C PHE A 177 -6.57 10.96 18.84
N LYS A 178 -7.58 10.16 19.12
CA LYS A 178 -7.54 9.03 20.09
C LYS A 178 -7.68 7.67 19.40
N GLY A 179 -7.96 7.64 18.10
CA GLY A 179 -8.09 6.43 17.30
C GLY A 179 -9.48 5.80 17.29
N TRP A 180 -10.51 6.51 17.72
CA TRP A 180 -11.89 6.01 17.81
C TRP A 180 -12.95 7.12 17.87
#